data_00ab3bc720385229017872829119d9fd
#
_entry.id   00ab3bc720385229017872829119d9fd
#
_cell.length_a   1.000
_cell.length_b   1.000
_cell.length_c   1.000
_cell.angle_alpha   90.00
_cell.angle_beta   90.00
_cell.angle_gamma   90.00
#
_symmetry.space_group_name_H-M   'P 1'
#
loop_
_entity.id
_entity.type
_entity.pdbx_description
1 polymer ?
#
loop_
_entity_poly.entity_id
_entity_poly.type
_entity_poly.pdbx_seq_one_letter_code
_entity_poly.pdbx_strand_id
1 'polypeptide(L)'
;MHGEATSEKNAYGHYFDGKVSAILGTHTHVPTSDARILDAGTAYQTDVGMTGNYNSVIGMEKENPIHGFIKGYRSEGRFVPAGDKITICGTFIETDNSTGLSKKIVPFQM
;
A
#
# COMPACT_ATOMS: atom_id res chain seq x y z
N MET A 1 -8.07 3.72 -0.46
CA MET A 1 -8.64 3.38 0.88
C MET A 1 -7.51 3.24 1.88
N HIS A 2 -7.48 4.05 2.95
CA HIS A 2 -6.50 3.93 4.02
C HIS A 2 -7.10 3.18 5.20
N GLY A 3 -6.47 2.10 5.66
CA GLY A 3 -6.97 1.29 6.77
C GLY A 3 -6.08 0.09 7.07
N GLU A 4 -6.12 -0.39 8.32
CA GLU A 4 -5.29 -1.50 8.79
C GLU A 4 -5.85 -2.87 8.35
N ALA A 5 -7.17 -3.06 8.50
CA ALA A 5 -7.78 -4.38 8.34
C ALA A 5 -7.89 -4.82 6.88
N THR A 6 -7.16 -5.87 6.53
CA THR A 6 -7.19 -6.48 5.19
C THR A 6 -8.59 -6.97 4.82
N SER A 7 -9.34 -7.55 5.77
CA SER A 7 -10.70 -8.02 5.55
C SER A 7 -11.66 -6.91 5.15
N GLU A 8 -11.55 -5.73 5.77
CA GLU A 8 -12.35 -4.57 5.40
C GLU A 8 -12.01 -4.07 3.99
N LYS A 9 -10.71 -4.01 3.65
CA LYS A 9 -10.26 -3.62 2.30
C LYS A 9 -10.80 -4.58 1.24
N ASN A 10 -10.74 -5.90 1.48
CA ASN A 10 -11.29 -6.90 0.57
C ASN A 10 -12.82 -6.78 0.45
N ALA A 11 -13.53 -6.60 1.57
CA ALA A 11 -14.98 -6.41 1.55
C ALA A 11 -15.37 -5.18 0.71
N TYR A 12 -14.63 -4.08 0.85
CA TYR A 12 -14.80 -2.88 0.01
C TYR A 12 -14.55 -3.19 -1.47
N GLY A 13 -13.47 -3.93 -1.78
CA GLY A 13 -13.16 -4.36 -3.13
C GLY A 13 -14.34 -5.08 -3.78
N HIS A 14 -14.84 -6.10 -3.13
CA HIS A 14 -15.97 -6.90 -3.64
C HIS A 14 -17.29 -6.12 -3.68
N TYR A 15 -17.55 -5.25 -2.70
CA TYR A 15 -18.79 -4.44 -2.70
C TYR A 15 -18.86 -3.45 -3.86
N PHE A 16 -17.74 -2.87 -4.24
CA PHE A 16 -17.65 -1.90 -5.33
C PHE A 16 -17.20 -2.49 -6.67
N ASP A 17 -17.03 -3.81 -6.75
CA ASP A 17 -16.63 -4.46 -7.98
C ASP A 17 -17.63 -4.18 -9.12
N GLY A 18 -17.11 -3.78 -10.27
CA GLY A 18 -17.89 -3.34 -11.43
C GLY A 18 -18.50 -1.94 -11.32
N LYS A 19 -18.33 -1.23 -10.20
CA LYS A 19 -18.89 0.12 -9.98
C LYS A 19 -17.85 1.23 -10.03
N VAL A 20 -16.58 0.89 -9.88
CA VAL A 20 -15.44 1.82 -9.91
C VAL A 20 -14.30 1.22 -10.71
N SER A 21 -13.42 2.07 -11.24
CA SER A 21 -12.25 1.61 -12.00
C SER A 21 -11.26 0.84 -11.12
N ALA A 22 -10.98 1.34 -9.92
CA ALA A 22 -10.01 0.71 -9.02
C ALA A 22 -10.28 0.98 -7.55
N ILE A 23 -9.85 0.06 -6.70
CA ILE A 23 -9.73 0.24 -5.25
C ILE A 23 -8.32 -0.13 -4.84
N LEU A 24 -7.58 0.87 -4.37
CA LEU A 24 -6.22 0.73 -3.90
C LEU A 24 -6.14 1.04 -2.41
N GLY A 25 -5.51 0.14 -1.67
CA GLY A 25 -5.28 0.30 -0.25
C GLY A 25 -3.93 0.95 0.05
N THR A 26 -3.85 1.52 1.24
CA THR A 26 -2.63 2.05 1.87
C THR A 26 -2.68 1.80 3.37
N HIS A 27 -1.61 1.90 4.07
CA HIS A 27 -1.43 1.86 5.53
C HIS A 27 -0.22 1.02 5.97
N THR A 28 0.01 -0.14 5.36
CA THR A 28 1.06 -1.06 5.82
C THR A 28 2.46 -0.59 5.49
N HIS A 29 2.61 0.37 4.61
CA HIS A 29 3.88 0.89 4.06
C HIS A 29 4.64 -0.12 3.18
N VAL A 30 4.08 -1.28 2.91
CA VAL A 30 4.66 -2.28 2.01
C VAL A 30 3.67 -2.67 0.91
N PRO A 31 4.12 -2.86 -0.34
CA PRO A 31 3.23 -3.28 -1.40
C PRO A 31 2.82 -4.73 -1.19
N THR A 32 1.53 -5.03 -1.36
CA THR A 32 1.01 -6.38 -1.31
C THR A 32 1.02 -7.05 -2.68
N SER A 33 1.15 -8.36 -2.71
CA SER A 33 1.26 -9.15 -3.94
C SER A 33 -0.09 -9.56 -4.54
N ASP A 34 -1.20 -9.00 -4.06
CA ASP A 34 -2.57 -9.39 -4.40
C ASP A 34 -3.23 -8.54 -5.48
N ALA A 35 -2.44 -7.75 -6.20
CA ALA A 35 -2.93 -6.93 -7.31
C ALA A 35 -3.63 -7.78 -8.38
N ARG A 36 -4.89 -7.51 -8.65
CA ARG A 36 -5.72 -8.24 -9.60
C ARG A 36 -6.88 -7.41 -10.12
N ILE A 37 -7.50 -7.87 -11.19
CA ILE A 37 -8.82 -7.38 -11.61
C ILE A 37 -9.87 -8.32 -11.02
N LEU A 38 -10.83 -7.77 -10.33
CA LEU A 38 -11.97 -8.51 -9.77
C LEU A 38 -12.94 -8.93 -10.88
N ASP A 39 -13.85 -9.85 -10.58
CA ASP A 39 -14.68 -10.53 -11.58
C ASP A 39 -15.57 -9.59 -12.41
N ALA A 40 -16.01 -8.47 -11.83
CA ALA A 40 -16.80 -7.46 -12.54
C ALA A 40 -15.95 -6.29 -13.10
N GLY A 41 -14.62 -6.35 -13.05
CA GLY A 41 -13.72 -5.46 -13.77
C GLY A 41 -13.10 -4.33 -12.94
N THR A 42 -13.25 -4.29 -11.62
CA THR A 42 -12.55 -3.34 -10.76
C THR A 42 -11.12 -3.82 -10.48
N ALA A 43 -10.11 -2.99 -10.71
CA ALA A 43 -8.74 -3.27 -10.26
C ALA A 43 -8.65 -3.18 -8.74
N TYR A 44 -7.96 -4.13 -8.11
CA TYR A 44 -7.82 -4.18 -6.66
C TYR A 44 -6.40 -4.49 -6.22
N GLN A 45 -5.94 -3.79 -5.20
CA GLN A 45 -4.71 -4.13 -4.46
C GLN A 45 -4.88 -3.69 -3.00
N THR A 46 -4.56 -4.59 -2.07
CA THR A 46 -4.71 -4.35 -0.62
C THR A 46 -3.84 -3.20 -0.13
N ASP A 47 -2.60 -3.10 -0.60
CA ASP A 47 -1.71 -1.97 -0.28
C ASP A 47 -0.73 -1.71 -1.42
N VAL A 48 -0.62 -0.46 -1.82
CA VAL A 48 0.31 -0.05 -2.90
C VAL A 48 1.72 0.24 -2.39
N GLY A 49 1.94 0.19 -1.08
CA GLY A 49 3.21 0.51 -0.45
C GLY A 49 3.41 2.00 -0.17
N MET A 50 4.63 2.37 0.15
CA MET A 50 5.02 3.76 0.42
C MET A 50 6.00 4.28 -0.62
N THR A 51 6.07 5.59 -0.74
CA THR A 51 7.23 6.27 -1.32
C THR A 51 8.15 6.66 -0.18
N GLY A 52 9.31 6.00 -0.09
CA GLY A 52 10.20 6.18 1.06
C GLY A 52 11.37 5.21 1.07
N ASN A 53 12.15 5.26 2.14
CA ASN A 53 13.29 4.38 2.32
C ASN A 53 12.84 3.01 2.85
N TYR A 54 13.01 1.95 2.07
CA TYR A 54 12.68 0.57 2.49
C TYR A 54 13.77 -0.08 3.37
N ASN A 55 14.98 0.50 3.43
CA ASN A 55 15.99 0.12 4.42
C ASN A 55 15.76 0.84 5.76
N SER A 56 14.55 0.79 6.24
CA SER A 56 14.04 1.51 7.42
C SER A 56 13.01 0.66 8.16
N VAL A 57 12.44 1.18 9.23
CA VAL A 57 11.24 0.60 9.83
C VAL A 57 10.05 1.43 9.42
N ILE A 58 9.32 0.95 8.41
CA ILE A 58 8.16 1.62 7.80
C ILE A 58 8.38 3.11 7.45
N GLY A 59 9.59 3.44 6.97
CA GLY A 59 9.97 4.80 6.59
C GLY A 59 10.69 5.60 7.68
N MET A 60 10.84 5.05 8.88
CA MET A 60 11.55 5.69 10.00
C MET A 60 12.94 5.09 10.19
N GLU A 61 13.91 5.90 10.66
CA GLU A 61 15.23 5.42 11.08
C GLU A 61 15.08 4.27 12.08
N LYS A 62 15.96 3.26 11.98
CA LYS A 62 15.79 1.94 12.62
C LYS A 62 15.92 1.95 14.13
N GLU A 63 16.75 2.84 14.66
CA GLU A 63 17.25 2.81 16.04
C GLU A 63 16.09 2.89 17.04
N ASN A 64 15.24 3.89 16.93
CA ASN A 64 14.14 4.11 17.86
C ASN A 64 13.05 3.03 17.79
N PRO A 65 12.55 2.61 16.63
CA PRO A 65 11.61 1.49 16.55
C PRO A 65 12.19 0.18 17.10
N ILE A 66 13.44 -0.18 16.75
CA ILE A 66 14.09 -1.40 17.24
C ILE A 66 14.24 -1.36 18.76
N HIS A 67 14.71 -0.22 19.30
CA HIS A 67 14.84 -0.04 20.76
C HIS A 67 13.49 -0.27 21.44
N GLY A 68 12.40 0.33 20.91
CA GLY A 68 11.06 0.18 21.46
C GLY A 68 10.59 -1.29 21.54
N PHE A 69 10.84 -2.07 20.49
CA PHE A 69 10.48 -3.49 20.46
C PHE A 69 11.34 -4.34 21.40
N ILE A 70 12.65 -4.08 21.49
CA ILE A 70 13.55 -4.87 22.33
C ILE A 70 13.36 -4.55 23.82
N LYS A 71 13.19 -3.28 24.17
CA LYS A 71 13.13 -2.82 25.56
C LYS A 71 11.71 -2.72 26.12
N GLY A 72 10.68 -2.77 25.28
CA GLY A 72 9.29 -2.61 25.69
C GLY A 72 8.91 -1.17 26.04
N TYR A 73 9.78 -0.20 25.82
CA TYR A 73 9.49 1.22 25.99
C TYR A 73 10.19 2.04 24.90
N ARG A 74 9.64 3.20 24.58
CA ARG A 74 10.22 4.11 23.58
C ARG A 74 11.50 4.75 24.13
N SER A 75 12.51 4.89 23.26
CA SER A 75 13.68 5.72 23.59
C SER A 75 13.26 7.18 23.73
N GLU A 76 14.06 7.95 24.48
CA GLU A 76 13.93 9.41 24.50
C GLU A 76 14.31 9.95 23.11
N GLY A 77 13.33 10.48 22.39
CA GLY A 77 13.56 11.03 21.06
C GLY A 77 12.33 10.91 20.14
N ARG A 78 12.36 11.69 19.05
CA ARG A 78 11.33 11.63 18.02
C ARG A 78 11.69 10.54 17.00
N PHE A 79 10.68 9.95 16.40
CA PHE A 79 10.87 9.18 15.17
C PHE A 79 11.34 10.11 14.06
N VAL A 80 12.45 9.76 13.43
CA VAL A 80 13.04 10.52 12.33
C VAL A 80 12.75 9.77 11.03
N PRO A 81 12.18 10.41 10.00
CA PRO A 81 12.03 9.80 8.70
C PRO A 81 13.40 9.43 8.10
N ALA A 82 13.52 8.23 7.57
CA ALA A 82 14.73 7.78 6.89
C ALA A 82 14.83 8.44 5.51
N GLY A 83 15.85 9.30 5.31
CA GLY A 83 15.94 10.19 4.16
C GLY A 83 16.63 9.62 2.91
N ASP A 84 17.55 8.68 3.06
CA ASP A 84 18.36 8.16 1.95
C ASP A 84 17.66 7.05 1.17
N LYS A 85 18.05 6.88 -0.11
CA LYS A 85 17.61 5.76 -0.98
C LYS A 85 16.09 5.60 -1.05
N ILE A 86 15.44 6.63 -1.55
CA ILE A 86 13.99 6.62 -1.73
C ILE A 86 13.59 5.64 -2.83
N THR A 87 12.66 4.78 -2.50
CA THR A 87 11.95 3.90 -3.43
C THR A 87 10.55 4.42 -3.64
N ILE A 88 10.09 4.47 -4.88
CA ILE A 88 8.73 4.83 -5.24
C ILE A 88 7.95 3.56 -5.51
N CYS A 89 6.92 3.29 -4.72
CA CYS A 89 5.94 2.25 -5.00
C CYS A 89 4.65 2.85 -5.55
N GLY A 90 4.03 2.11 -6.45
CA GLY A 90 2.77 2.52 -7.04
C GLY A 90 2.17 1.41 -7.89
N THR A 91 1.06 1.74 -8.54
CA THR A 91 0.34 0.80 -9.38
C THR A 91 -0.14 1.49 -10.64
N PHE A 92 0.25 0.95 -11.80
CA PHE A 92 -0.27 1.37 -13.09
C PHE A 92 -1.59 0.65 -13.37
N ILE A 93 -2.61 1.41 -13.80
CA ILE A 93 -3.92 0.87 -14.16
C ILE A 93 -4.29 1.36 -15.55
N GLU A 94 -4.70 0.43 -16.40
CA GLU A 94 -5.27 0.70 -17.70
C GLU A 94 -6.76 0.41 -17.66
N THR A 95 -7.59 1.38 -18.06
CA THR A 95 -9.04 1.27 -18.08
C THR A 95 -9.60 1.27 -19.50
N ASP A 96 -10.78 0.71 -19.66
CA ASP A 96 -11.57 0.85 -20.87
C ASP A 96 -12.28 2.21 -20.89
N ASN A 97 -12.10 2.99 -21.94
CA ASN A 97 -12.68 4.33 -22.05
C ASN A 97 -14.21 4.31 -22.18
N SER A 98 -14.82 3.21 -22.60
CA SER A 98 -16.27 3.10 -22.78
C SER A 98 -16.99 2.71 -21.49
N THR A 99 -16.37 1.90 -20.65
CA THR A 99 -16.96 1.38 -19.42
C THR A 99 -16.37 2.00 -18.15
N GLY A 100 -15.14 2.52 -18.21
CA GLY A 100 -14.37 2.97 -17.07
C GLY A 100 -13.78 1.82 -16.23
N LEU A 101 -14.05 0.57 -16.58
CA LEU A 101 -13.54 -0.60 -15.86
C LEU A 101 -12.09 -0.92 -16.26
N SER A 102 -11.39 -1.61 -15.38
CA SER A 102 -9.96 -1.89 -15.57
C SER A 102 -9.71 -3.10 -16.45
N LYS A 103 -8.73 -2.97 -17.34
CA LYS A 103 -8.21 -4.03 -18.21
C LYS A 103 -6.86 -4.58 -17.73
N LYS A 104 -6.11 -3.76 -17.01
CA LYS A 104 -4.77 -4.13 -16.55
C LYS A 104 -4.44 -3.43 -15.24
N ILE A 105 -3.74 -4.16 -14.38
CA ILE A 105 -3.15 -3.64 -13.15
C ILE A 105 -1.72 -4.15 -13.04
N VAL A 106 -0.76 -3.25 -12.82
CA VAL A 106 0.67 -3.59 -12.71
C VAL A 106 1.28 -2.80 -11.56
N PRO A 107 1.54 -3.44 -10.42
CA PRO A 107 2.36 -2.83 -9.37
C PRO A 107 3.77 -2.58 -9.87
N PHE A 108 4.39 -1.50 -9.40
CA PHE A 108 5.80 -1.20 -9.68
C PHE A 108 6.51 -0.70 -8.42
N GLN A 109 7.82 -0.90 -8.43
CA GLN A 109 8.74 -0.41 -7.42
C GLN A 109 10.03 0.04 -8.12
N MET A 110 10.47 1.29 -7.91
CA MET A 110 11.65 1.87 -8.55
C MET A 110 12.42 2.79 -7.62
#